data_b73db58f2120c9a741d4a145abfa6eb4
#
_entry.id   b73db58f2120c9a741d4a145abfa6eb4
#
_cell.length_a   1.000
_cell.length_b   1.000
_cell.length_c   1.000
_cell.angle_alpha   90.00
_cell.angle_beta   90.00
_cell.angle_gamma   90.00
#
_symmetry.space_group_name_H-M   'P 1'
#
loop_
_entity.id
_entity.type
_entity.pdbx_description
1 polymer ?
#
loop_
_entity_poly.entity_id
_entity_poly.type
_entity_poly.pdbx_seq_one_letter_code
_entity_poly.pdbx_strand_id
1 'polypeptide(L)'
;MNDTTATDVPVLFAVENGIARITLNRPAKMNALNPEMIVRLARCWDTVQADSSVRVAILGAAGDRTFCAGADLGRLTPLLTRARQAEDEWDEALLADPKILNRAMLRRLDFTTPVIAAARGTVVAGGMELALACDLRIVADTTTLGLAEVKRGLIPAAGGIARISRQLGWAASAEILLVGDQISAAEAYRIGLVNRVVPPDDVLATAQALAERMAQNSPLAMRKAKEAMLGSSGRPLEDAFGVEDQCIKVVLRSQDAREGSRAFMEKRKPEFTGT
;
A
#
# COMPACT_ATOMS: atom_id res chain seq x y z
N MET A 1 17.76 -27.92 -9.85
CA MET A 1 16.48 -27.22 -9.60
C MET A 1 16.27 -27.26 -8.09
N ASN A 2 16.55 -26.14 -7.41
CA ASN A 2 16.30 -26.06 -5.97
C ASN A 2 14.80 -25.89 -5.77
N ASP A 3 14.20 -26.88 -5.14
CA ASP A 3 12.81 -26.87 -4.71
C ASP A 3 12.68 -25.83 -3.58
N THR A 4 12.38 -24.59 -3.95
CA THR A 4 12.18 -23.51 -2.98
C THR A 4 10.84 -23.78 -2.30
N THR A 5 10.86 -24.26 -1.07
CA THR A 5 9.64 -24.46 -0.29
C THR A 5 8.90 -23.13 -0.15
N ALA A 6 7.58 -23.15 -0.06
CA ALA A 6 6.74 -21.94 0.06
C ALA A 6 7.13 -21.04 1.26
N THR A 7 7.92 -21.56 2.20
CA THR A 7 8.47 -20.84 3.35
C THR A 7 9.62 -19.89 3.01
N ASP A 8 10.30 -20.08 1.86
CA ASP A 8 11.51 -19.32 1.51
C ASP A 8 11.23 -18.13 0.57
N VAL A 9 10.01 -18.00 0.05
CA VAL A 9 9.65 -16.91 -0.85
C VAL A 9 9.43 -15.62 -0.05
N PRO A 10 10.19 -14.53 -0.30
CA PRO A 10 10.18 -13.34 0.56
C PRO A 10 8.93 -12.44 0.37
N VAL A 11 8.11 -12.68 -0.64
CA VAL A 11 6.80 -12.04 -0.83
C VAL A 11 5.82 -13.12 -1.26
N LEU A 12 4.80 -13.37 -0.44
CA LEU A 12 3.72 -14.29 -0.78
C LEU A 12 2.59 -13.52 -1.47
N PHE A 13 1.94 -14.16 -2.44
CA PHE A 13 0.83 -13.60 -3.19
C PHE A 13 -0.27 -14.63 -3.39
N ALA A 14 -1.50 -14.26 -3.09
CA ALA A 14 -2.69 -15.07 -3.35
C ALA A 14 -3.88 -14.16 -3.71
N VAL A 15 -4.80 -14.66 -4.52
CA VAL A 15 -6.08 -13.99 -4.83
C VAL A 15 -7.21 -14.94 -4.48
N GLU A 16 -8.13 -14.48 -3.67
CA GLU A 16 -9.30 -15.25 -3.25
C GLU A 16 -10.51 -14.32 -3.12
N ASN A 17 -11.63 -14.69 -3.73
CA ASN A 17 -12.89 -13.94 -3.67
C ASN A 17 -12.76 -12.44 -4.05
N GLY A 18 -11.91 -12.14 -5.04
CA GLY A 18 -11.66 -10.77 -5.49
C GLY A 18 -10.77 -9.94 -4.56
N ILE A 19 -10.13 -10.57 -3.58
CA ILE A 19 -9.20 -9.95 -2.63
C ILE A 19 -7.80 -10.51 -2.88
N ALA A 20 -6.86 -9.64 -3.28
CA ALA A 20 -5.46 -9.99 -3.37
C ALA A 20 -4.79 -9.86 -2.00
N ARG A 21 -4.05 -10.87 -1.58
CA ARG A 21 -3.23 -10.83 -0.36
C ARG A 21 -1.77 -10.83 -0.74
N ILE A 22 -1.05 -9.82 -0.30
CA ILE A 22 0.40 -9.68 -0.45
C ILE A 22 1.00 -9.69 0.95
N THR A 23 1.93 -10.62 1.20
CA THR A 23 2.56 -10.75 2.51
C THR A 23 4.07 -10.61 2.37
N LEU A 24 4.64 -9.61 3.06
CA LEU A 24 6.09 -9.48 3.24
C LEU A 24 6.55 -10.66 4.11
N ASN A 25 7.45 -11.51 3.62
CA ASN A 25 7.78 -12.79 4.24
C ASN A 25 9.28 -12.98 4.47
N ARG A 26 9.90 -12.04 5.17
CA ARG A 26 11.28 -12.14 5.69
C ARG A 26 11.34 -11.78 7.18
N PRO A 27 10.55 -12.43 8.07
CA PRO A 27 10.44 -12.03 9.47
C PRO A 27 11.78 -12.09 10.21
N ALA A 28 12.66 -13.03 9.89
CA ALA A 28 14.01 -13.13 10.44
C ALA A 28 14.91 -11.93 10.11
N LYS A 29 14.57 -11.17 9.07
CA LYS A 29 15.24 -9.91 8.67
C LYS A 29 14.33 -8.69 8.84
N MET A 30 13.37 -8.76 9.78
CA MET A 30 12.42 -7.68 10.06
C MET A 30 11.67 -7.20 8.80
N ASN A 31 11.41 -8.09 7.86
CA ASN A 31 10.80 -7.80 6.56
C ASN A 31 11.48 -6.66 5.80
N ALA A 32 12.80 -6.47 6.00
CA ALA A 32 13.59 -5.47 5.29
C ALA A 32 13.61 -5.77 3.79
N LEU A 33 13.41 -4.72 2.99
CA LEU A 33 13.27 -4.78 1.54
C LEU A 33 14.63 -5.01 0.87
N ASN A 34 14.86 -6.22 0.39
CA ASN A 34 16.00 -6.57 -0.47
C ASN A 34 15.59 -6.48 -1.96
N PRO A 35 16.53 -6.60 -2.91
CA PRO A 35 16.23 -6.55 -4.35
C PRO A 35 15.13 -7.52 -4.78
N GLU A 36 15.15 -8.76 -4.31
CA GLU A 36 14.13 -9.75 -4.61
C GLU A 36 12.72 -9.31 -4.17
N MET A 37 12.59 -8.80 -2.92
CA MET A 37 11.29 -8.29 -2.44
C MET A 37 10.79 -7.12 -3.29
N ILE A 38 11.67 -6.21 -3.71
CA ILE A 38 11.30 -5.09 -4.58
C ILE A 38 10.76 -5.60 -5.92
N VAL A 39 11.47 -6.53 -6.56
CA VAL A 39 11.03 -7.10 -7.85
C VAL A 39 9.70 -7.83 -7.70
N ARG A 40 9.58 -8.67 -6.67
CA ARG A 40 8.34 -9.43 -6.41
C ARG A 40 7.15 -8.53 -6.07
N LEU A 41 7.34 -7.50 -5.23
CA LEU A 41 6.29 -6.52 -4.93
C LEU A 41 5.83 -5.80 -6.19
N ALA A 42 6.76 -5.35 -7.04
CA ALA A 42 6.40 -4.71 -8.30
C ALA A 42 5.54 -5.64 -9.17
N ARG A 43 5.95 -6.90 -9.31
CA ARG A 43 5.18 -7.93 -10.06
C ARG A 43 3.80 -8.20 -9.45
N CYS A 44 3.70 -8.28 -8.11
CA CYS A 44 2.41 -8.44 -7.43
C CYS A 44 1.47 -7.27 -7.74
N TRP A 45 1.95 -6.03 -7.65
CA TRP A 45 1.14 -4.86 -7.95
C TRP A 45 0.74 -4.78 -9.42
N ASP A 46 1.62 -5.16 -10.35
CA ASP A 46 1.29 -5.22 -11.77
C ASP A 46 0.21 -6.28 -12.04
N THR A 47 0.28 -7.45 -11.38
CA THR A 47 -0.77 -8.47 -11.44
C THR A 47 -2.11 -7.96 -10.89
N VAL A 48 -2.09 -7.33 -9.70
CA VAL A 48 -3.30 -6.74 -9.09
C VAL A 48 -3.93 -5.69 -9.99
N GLN A 49 -3.13 -4.88 -10.67
CA GLN A 49 -3.62 -3.86 -11.59
C GLN A 49 -4.22 -4.44 -12.87
N ALA A 50 -3.62 -5.52 -13.40
CA ALA A 50 -4.03 -6.16 -14.65
C ALA A 50 -5.25 -7.09 -14.47
N ASP A 51 -5.42 -7.68 -13.30
CA ASP A 51 -6.51 -8.63 -13.01
C ASP A 51 -7.80 -7.87 -12.63
N SER A 52 -8.76 -7.85 -13.55
CA SER A 52 -10.07 -7.22 -13.34
C SER A 52 -10.91 -7.88 -12.25
N SER A 53 -10.63 -9.14 -11.90
CA SER A 53 -11.31 -9.85 -10.82
C SER A 53 -10.89 -9.35 -9.44
N VAL A 54 -9.70 -8.75 -9.30
CA VAL A 54 -9.22 -8.19 -8.04
C VAL A 54 -9.91 -6.85 -7.78
N ARG A 55 -10.65 -6.79 -6.69
CA ARG A 55 -11.42 -5.61 -6.25
C ARG A 55 -10.70 -4.81 -5.17
N VAL A 56 -9.93 -5.48 -4.32
CA VAL A 56 -9.19 -4.90 -3.18
C VAL A 56 -7.91 -5.71 -2.96
N ALA A 57 -6.85 -5.05 -2.50
CA ALA A 57 -5.64 -5.73 -2.04
C ALA A 57 -5.41 -5.50 -0.54
N ILE A 58 -4.86 -6.50 0.14
CA ILE A 58 -4.36 -6.40 1.51
C ILE A 58 -2.86 -6.60 1.48
N LEU A 59 -2.12 -5.65 2.03
CA LEU A 59 -0.69 -5.75 2.26
C LEU A 59 -0.45 -6.05 3.74
N GLY A 60 0.06 -7.24 4.03
CA GLY A 60 0.42 -7.70 5.37
C GLY A 60 1.89 -8.10 5.47
N ALA A 61 2.28 -8.61 6.62
CA ALA A 61 3.62 -9.11 6.86
C ALA A 61 3.59 -10.38 7.73
N ALA A 62 4.51 -11.28 7.47
CA ALA A 62 4.76 -12.45 8.30
C ALA A 62 5.49 -12.05 9.59
N GLY A 63 5.21 -12.80 10.67
CA GLY A 63 5.72 -12.49 12.01
C GLY A 63 4.90 -11.39 12.70
N ASP A 64 5.27 -11.12 13.94
CA ASP A 64 4.54 -10.21 14.85
C ASP A 64 5.36 -8.98 15.26
N ARG A 65 6.68 -9.05 15.09
CA ARG A 65 7.63 -8.04 15.59
C ARG A 65 7.73 -6.81 14.69
N THR A 66 7.61 -6.98 13.38
CA THR A 66 7.88 -5.92 12.42
C THR A 66 7.07 -6.12 11.15
N PHE A 67 6.28 -5.13 10.78
CA PHE A 67 5.66 -5.09 9.45
C PHE A 67 6.75 -4.96 8.37
N CYS A 68 7.58 -3.91 8.45
CA CYS A 68 8.73 -3.71 7.57
C CYS A 68 9.68 -2.66 8.14
N ALA A 69 10.97 -2.99 8.19
CA ALA A 69 12.04 -2.11 8.70
C ALA A 69 12.63 -1.17 7.63
N GLY A 70 12.08 -1.16 6.40
CA GLY A 70 12.59 -0.36 5.29
C GLY A 70 13.63 -1.09 4.45
N ALA A 71 14.53 -0.34 3.79
CA ALA A 71 15.53 -0.91 2.91
C ALA A 71 16.51 -1.83 3.65
N ASP A 72 16.82 -2.98 3.05
CA ASP A 72 17.89 -3.86 3.53
C ASP A 72 19.24 -3.17 3.31
N LEU A 73 19.83 -2.71 4.42
CA LEU A 73 21.09 -1.93 4.42
C LEU A 73 22.30 -2.77 3.95
N GLY A 74 22.21 -4.08 4.01
CA GLY A 74 23.26 -4.98 3.54
C GLY A 74 23.14 -5.35 2.06
N ARG A 75 21.92 -5.32 1.50
CA ARG A 75 21.67 -5.78 0.13
C ARG A 75 21.16 -4.69 -0.81
N LEU A 76 20.09 -3.97 -0.45
CA LEU A 76 19.46 -2.99 -1.34
C LEU A 76 20.24 -1.67 -1.37
N THR A 77 20.55 -1.10 -0.22
CA THR A 77 21.22 0.20 -0.15
C THR A 77 22.56 0.20 -0.86
N PRO A 78 23.49 -0.76 -0.63
CA PRO A 78 24.77 -0.78 -1.33
C PRO A 78 24.64 -0.94 -2.85
N LEU A 79 23.62 -1.68 -3.32
CA LEU A 79 23.37 -1.82 -4.76
C LEU A 79 22.94 -0.48 -5.38
N LEU A 80 22.00 0.22 -4.73
CA LEU A 80 21.48 1.51 -5.22
C LEU A 80 22.54 2.63 -5.17
N THR A 81 23.41 2.61 -4.17
CA THR A 81 24.52 3.57 -4.05
C THR A 81 25.75 3.19 -4.88
N ARG A 82 25.70 2.05 -5.60
CA ARG A 82 26.83 1.50 -6.37
C ARG A 82 28.05 1.13 -5.51
N ALA A 83 27.84 0.92 -4.21
CA ALA A 83 28.87 0.43 -3.29
C ALA A 83 29.12 -1.08 -3.45
N ARG A 84 28.24 -1.81 -4.15
CA ARG A 84 28.43 -3.17 -4.63
C ARG A 84 27.89 -3.36 -6.03
N GLN A 85 28.36 -4.38 -6.73
CA GLN A 85 27.86 -4.83 -8.03
C GLN A 85 26.65 -5.78 -7.86
N ALA A 86 25.96 -6.07 -8.98
CA ALA A 86 24.94 -7.12 -9.00
C ALA A 86 25.57 -8.49 -8.71
N GLU A 87 24.91 -9.29 -7.88
CA GLU A 87 25.36 -10.61 -7.45
C GLU A 87 24.39 -11.74 -7.82
N ASP A 88 23.16 -11.37 -8.18
CA ASP A 88 22.11 -12.34 -8.55
C ASP A 88 21.11 -11.74 -9.55
N GLU A 89 20.22 -12.59 -10.07
CA GLU A 89 19.18 -12.22 -11.03
C GLU A 89 18.23 -11.10 -10.53
N TRP A 90 18.04 -10.97 -9.22
CA TRP A 90 17.17 -9.96 -8.62
C TRP A 90 17.82 -8.59 -8.61
N ASP A 91 19.12 -8.56 -8.36
CA ASP A 91 19.93 -7.34 -8.48
C ASP A 91 19.91 -6.86 -9.92
N GLU A 92 20.12 -7.75 -10.89
CA GLU A 92 20.10 -7.44 -12.32
C GLU A 92 18.71 -6.93 -12.74
N ALA A 93 17.64 -7.62 -12.35
CA ALA A 93 16.27 -7.21 -12.66
C ALA A 93 15.91 -5.84 -12.06
N LEU A 94 16.40 -5.54 -10.86
CA LEU A 94 16.20 -4.24 -10.22
C LEU A 94 16.95 -3.12 -10.97
N LEU A 95 18.17 -3.37 -11.41
CA LEU A 95 18.97 -2.38 -12.12
C LEU A 95 18.52 -2.18 -13.57
N ALA A 96 17.98 -3.22 -14.21
CA ALA A 96 17.50 -3.16 -15.60
C ALA A 96 16.22 -2.31 -15.76
N ASP A 97 15.41 -2.17 -14.72
CA ASP A 97 14.17 -1.40 -14.76
C ASP A 97 14.19 -0.19 -13.81
N PRO A 98 14.46 1.02 -14.33
CA PRO A 98 14.54 2.23 -13.50
C PRO A 98 13.22 2.62 -12.83
N LYS A 99 12.09 2.02 -13.24
CA LYS A 99 10.77 2.28 -12.65
C LYS A 99 10.35 1.23 -11.61
N ILE A 100 11.13 0.16 -11.43
CA ILE A 100 10.72 -0.97 -10.59
C ILE A 100 10.51 -0.57 -9.13
N LEU A 101 11.38 0.29 -8.58
CA LEU A 101 11.22 0.85 -7.24
C LEU A 101 9.91 1.65 -7.10
N ASN A 102 9.60 2.47 -8.11
CA ASN A 102 8.35 3.24 -8.11
C ASN A 102 7.12 2.33 -8.14
N ARG A 103 7.17 1.23 -8.92
CA ARG A 103 6.08 0.24 -8.94
C ARG A 103 5.99 -0.50 -7.60
N ALA A 104 7.09 -1.01 -7.09
CA ALA A 104 7.13 -1.73 -5.82
C ALA A 104 6.58 -0.91 -4.64
N MET A 105 6.92 0.38 -4.60
CA MET A 105 6.53 1.31 -3.54
C MET A 105 5.23 2.07 -3.86
N LEU A 106 4.47 1.62 -4.88
CA LEU A 106 3.23 2.25 -5.36
C LEU A 106 3.39 3.77 -5.59
N ARG A 107 4.59 4.22 -5.98
CA ARG A 107 4.88 5.62 -6.31
C ARG A 107 4.41 5.91 -7.73
N ARG A 108 3.11 5.73 -7.95
CA ARG A 108 2.44 5.89 -9.24
C ARG A 108 0.99 6.32 -9.03
N LEU A 109 0.46 7.17 -9.89
CA LEU A 109 -0.91 7.71 -9.80
C LEU A 109 -1.95 6.85 -10.53
N ASP A 110 -1.51 5.97 -11.41
CA ASP A 110 -2.35 5.10 -12.22
C ASP A 110 -2.76 3.78 -11.51
N PHE A 111 -2.27 3.54 -10.29
CA PHE A 111 -2.66 2.37 -9.51
C PHE A 111 -3.96 2.67 -8.73
N THR A 112 -5.07 2.20 -9.27
CA THR A 112 -6.42 2.56 -8.78
C THR A 112 -7.12 1.45 -8.00
N THR A 113 -6.58 0.23 -7.93
CA THR A 113 -7.11 -0.80 -7.04
C THR A 113 -6.90 -0.38 -5.57
N PRO A 114 -7.96 -0.38 -4.73
CA PRO A 114 -7.81 -0.05 -3.31
C PRO A 114 -6.89 -1.01 -2.56
N VAL A 115 -6.10 -0.47 -1.63
CA VAL A 115 -5.15 -1.25 -0.82
C VAL A 115 -5.34 -0.97 0.66
N ILE A 116 -5.37 -2.02 1.47
CA ILE A 116 -5.42 -1.97 2.93
C ILE A 116 -4.07 -2.46 3.47
N ALA A 117 -3.38 -1.65 4.27
CA ALA A 117 -2.25 -2.12 5.07
C ALA A 117 -2.77 -2.75 6.36
N ALA A 118 -2.31 -3.98 6.64
CA ALA A 118 -2.56 -4.72 7.88
C ALA A 118 -1.22 -4.89 8.61
N ALA A 119 -0.92 -4.01 9.58
CA ALA A 119 0.42 -3.92 10.15
C ALA A 119 0.46 -4.23 11.65
N ARG A 120 1.44 -5.06 12.04
CA ARG A 120 1.79 -5.36 13.42
C ARG A 120 3.26 -5.01 13.69
N GLY A 121 3.57 -4.68 14.94
CA GLY A 121 4.93 -4.37 15.35
C GLY A 121 5.46 -3.07 14.73
N THR A 122 6.72 -3.04 14.35
CA THR A 122 7.39 -1.83 13.86
C THR A 122 7.13 -1.56 12.38
N VAL A 123 6.74 -0.32 12.05
CA VAL A 123 6.48 0.19 10.69
C VAL A 123 7.37 1.40 10.45
N VAL A 124 8.56 1.22 9.89
CA VAL A 124 9.53 2.32 9.79
C VAL A 124 10.17 2.45 8.42
N ALA A 125 10.68 3.63 8.11
CA ALA A 125 11.39 3.94 6.87
C ALA A 125 10.60 3.49 5.63
N GLY A 126 11.19 2.74 4.70
CA GLY A 126 10.49 2.20 3.53
C GLY A 126 9.22 1.39 3.86
N GLY A 127 9.15 0.77 5.05
CA GLY A 127 7.93 0.10 5.54
C GLY A 127 6.81 1.10 5.83
N MET A 128 7.15 2.24 6.42
CA MET A 128 6.21 3.34 6.61
C MET A 128 5.80 3.96 5.28
N GLU A 129 6.72 4.08 4.33
CA GLU A 129 6.42 4.58 2.98
C GLU A 129 5.45 3.66 2.22
N LEU A 130 5.59 2.32 2.37
CA LEU A 130 4.62 1.34 1.86
C LEU A 130 3.26 1.48 2.55
N ALA A 131 3.23 1.62 3.87
CA ALA A 131 1.98 1.82 4.60
C ALA A 131 1.28 3.14 4.19
N LEU A 132 2.03 4.22 3.97
CA LEU A 132 1.51 5.49 3.45
C LEU A 132 1.00 5.39 2.00
N ALA A 133 1.48 4.41 1.24
CA ALA A 133 1.01 4.16 -0.12
C ALA A 133 -0.33 3.41 -0.17
N CYS A 134 -0.69 2.72 0.92
CA CYS A 134 -1.98 2.07 1.05
C CYS A 134 -3.08 3.10 1.37
N ASP A 135 -4.30 2.84 0.91
CA ASP A 135 -5.44 3.75 1.09
C ASP A 135 -5.96 3.72 2.53
N LEU A 136 -5.97 2.54 3.13
CA LEU A 136 -6.41 2.32 4.51
C LEU A 136 -5.30 1.62 5.31
N ARG A 137 -5.20 1.93 6.59
CA ARG A 137 -4.21 1.37 7.53
C ARG A 137 -4.92 0.87 8.78
N ILE A 138 -4.77 -0.42 9.06
CA ILE A 138 -5.21 -1.10 10.26
C ILE A 138 -3.97 -1.57 10.97
N VAL A 139 -3.78 -1.16 12.21
CA VAL A 139 -2.56 -1.44 12.96
C VAL A 139 -2.90 -2.05 14.32
N ALA A 140 -1.95 -2.81 14.86
CA ALA A 140 -2.05 -3.27 16.23
C ALA A 140 -1.86 -2.09 17.22
N ASP A 141 -2.45 -2.18 18.40
CA ASP A 141 -2.30 -1.20 19.48
C ASP A 141 -0.84 -1.08 19.97
N THR A 142 -0.07 -2.15 19.79
CA THR A 142 1.37 -2.21 20.08
C THR A 142 2.27 -1.69 18.95
N THR A 143 1.69 -1.30 17.81
CA THR A 143 2.46 -0.84 16.64
C THR A 143 3.12 0.51 16.88
N THR A 144 4.36 0.63 16.40
CA THR A 144 5.09 1.90 16.32
C THR A 144 5.37 2.26 14.86
N LEU A 145 5.20 3.55 14.52
CA LEU A 145 5.33 4.04 13.15
C LEU A 145 6.30 5.22 13.10
N GLY A 146 7.11 5.33 12.04
CA GLY A 146 8.02 6.48 11.91
C GLY A 146 8.85 6.51 10.64
N LEU A 147 9.39 7.70 10.35
CA LEU A 147 10.34 7.98 9.27
C LEU A 147 11.63 8.51 9.89
N ALA A 148 12.55 7.60 10.20
CA ALA A 148 13.76 7.91 10.98
C ALA A 148 15.01 8.17 10.11
N GLU A 149 14.84 8.40 8.82
CA GLU A 149 15.92 8.58 7.85
C GLU A 149 16.83 9.74 8.20
N VAL A 150 16.26 10.86 8.69
CA VAL A 150 17.02 12.06 9.09
C VAL A 150 18.07 11.78 10.17
N LYS A 151 17.81 10.81 11.06
CA LYS A 151 18.78 10.37 12.08
C LYS A 151 20.00 9.65 11.49
N ARG A 152 19.98 9.33 10.19
CA ARG A 152 21.05 8.65 9.45
C ARG A 152 21.60 9.51 8.31
N GLY A 153 21.29 10.81 8.29
CA GLY A 153 21.70 11.71 7.21
C GLY A 153 21.02 11.45 5.87
N LEU A 154 19.84 10.82 5.88
CA LEU A 154 19.04 10.47 4.72
C LEU A 154 17.66 11.12 4.80
N ILE A 155 16.90 11.03 3.72
CA ILE A 155 15.48 11.40 3.68
C ILE A 155 14.66 10.23 3.13
N PRO A 156 13.36 10.13 3.46
CA PRO A 156 12.45 9.18 2.81
C PRO A 156 12.43 9.37 1.30
N ALA A 157 12.73 8.32 0.54
CA ALA A 157 12.96 8.41 -0.91
C ALA A 157 11.88 7.71 -1.76
N ALA A 158 10.98 6.93 -1.14
CA ALA A 158 9.97 6.15 -1.83
C ALA A 158 8.56 6.76 -1.77
N GLY A 159 8.46 8.07 -1.55
CA GLY A 159 7.22 8.82 -1.55
C GLY A 159 6.69 9.19 -0.16
N GLY A 160 7.42 8.88 0.91
CA GLY A 160 7.03 9.17 2.29
C GLY A 160 6.77 10.65 2.53
N ILE A 161 7.70 11.52 2.13
CA ILE A 161 7.55 12.98 2.29
C ILE A 161 6.30 13.48 1.57
N ALA A 162 6.16 13.13 0.29
CA ALA A 162 5.06 13.62 -0.54
C ALA A 162 3.68 13.15 -0.05
N ARG A 163 3.62 11.94 0.51
CA ARG A 163 2.36 11.37 1.02
C ARG A 163 2.02 11.90 2.40
N ILE A 164 2.95 11.89 3.34
CA ILE A 164 2.65 12.30 4.71
C ILE A 164 2.25 13.77 4.79
N SER A 165 2.91 14.65 4.02
CA SER A 165 2.59 16.08 3.98
C SER A 165 1.24 16.40 3.31
N ARG A 166 0.62 15.42 2.63
CA ARG A 166 -0.72 15.53 2.06
C ARG A 166 -1.80 14.84 2.88
N GLN A 167 -1.41 13.81 3.63
CA GLN A 167 -2.34 13.03 4.44
C GLN A 167 -2.52 13.61 5.84
N LEU A 168 -1.53 14.36 6.34
CA LEU A 168 -1.54 14.99 7.66
C LEU A 168 -1.37 16.52 7.56
N GLY A 169 -1.72 17.21 8.63
CA GLY A 169 -1.39 18.63 8.80
C GLY A 169 0.12 18.85 8.92
N TRP A 170 0.59 20.05 8.56
CA TRP A 170 2.02 20.41 8.52
C TRP A 170 2.77 20.08 9.82
N ALA A 171 2.21 20.44 10.97
CA ALA A 171 2.87 20.26 12.27
C ALA A 171 3.15 18.77 12.55
N ALA A 172 2.17 17.87 12.39
CA ALA A 172 2.35 16.44 12.59
C ALA A 172 3.32 15.83 11.56
N SER A 173 3.24 16.25 10.30
CA SER A 173 4.16 15.81 9.25
C SER A 173 5.59 16.23 9.54
N ALA A 174 5.79 17.48 9.95
CA ALA A 174 7.10 18.03 10.29
C ALA A 174 7.72 17.32 11.51
N GLU A 175 6.93 17.05 12.54
CA GLU A 175 7.40 16.33 13.71
C GLU A 175 7.90 14.93 13.33
N ILE A 176 7.12 14.15 12.59
CA ILE A 176 7.50 12.80 12.15
C ILE A 176 8.76 12.84 11.26
N LEU A 177 8.82 13.80 10.33
CA LEU A 177 9.91 13.86 9.34
C LEU A 177 11.20 14.47 9.88
N LEU A 178 11.12 15.49 10.72
CA LEU A 178 12.29 16.29 11.13
C LEU A 178 12.87 15.82 12.47
N VAL A 179 12.03 15.32 13.38
CA VAL A 179 12.49 14.70 14.63
C VAL A 179 12.90 13.25 14.38
N GLY A 180 12.16 12.52 13.54
CA GLY A 180 12.46 11.13 13.17
C GLY A 180 12.21 10.12 14.29
N ASP A 181 11.44 10.47 15.31
CA ASP A 181 11.02 9.54 16.34
C ASP A 181 9.85 8.67 15.87
N GLN A 182 9.72 7.50 16.48
CA GLN A 182 8.54 6.66 16.26
C GLN A 182 7.41 7.15 17.15
N ILE A 183 6.20 7.15 16.60
CA ILE A 183 4.96 7.43 17.31
C ILE A 183 4.20 6.13 17.60
N SER A 184 3.40 6.11 18.66
CA SER A 184 2.53 4.99 18.99
C SER A 184 1.34 4.88 18.04
N ALA A 185 0.72 3.69 17.99
CA ALA A 185 -0.54 3.46 17.27
C ALA A 185 -1.65 4.42 17.71
N ALA A 186 -1.75 4.70 19.02
CA ALA A 186 -2.72 5.64 19.58
C ALA A 186 -2.51 7.07 19.05
N GLU A 187 -1.26 7.54 19.01
CA GLU A 187 -0.94 8.85 18.45
C GLU A 187 -1.18 8.89 16.95
N ALA A 188 -0.79 7.84 16.23
CA ALA A 188 -1.05 7.71 14.79
C ALA A 188 -2.55 7.77 14.46
N TYR A 189 -3.40 7.18 15.32
CA TYR A 189 -4.85 7.28 15.20
C TYR A 189 -5.36 8.70 15.50
N ARG A 190 -4.85 9.31 16.57
CA ARG A 190 -5.24 10.67 16.99
C ARG A 190 -4.99 11.70 15.90
N ILE A 191 -3.86 11.60 15.19
CA ILE A 191 -3.50 12.54 14.11
C ILE A 191 -4.09 12.16 12.73
N GLY A 192 -4.86 11.07 12.64
CA GLY A 192 -5.49 10.62 11.40
C GLY A 192 -4.55 9.85 10.45
N LEU A 193 -3.39 9.38 10.94
CA LEU A 193 -2.46 8.60 10.13
C LEU A 193 -2.92 7.18 9.88
N VAL A 194 -3.67 6.58 10.81
CA VAL A 194 -4.23 5.23 10.68
C VAL A 194 -5.75 5.25 10.88
N ASN A 195 -6.44 4.31 10.23
CA ASN A 195 -7.90 4.25 10.23
C ASN A 195 -8.46 3.45 11.43
N ARG A 196 -7.71 2.46 11.91
CA ARG A 196 -8.13 1.61 13.04
C ARG A 196 -6.91 1.14 13.83
N VAL A 197 -7.12 1.05 15.14
CA VAL A 197 -6.20 0.43 16.10
C VAL A 197 -6.97 -0.69 16.78
N VAL A 198 -6.42 -1.91 16.75
CA VAL A 198 -7.07 -3.13 17.26
C VAL A 198 -6.03 -4.01 17.98
N PRO A 199 -6.42 -5.00 18.77
CA PRO A 199 -5.49 -5.98 19.31
C PRO A 199 -4.66 -6.65 18.20
N PRO A 200 -3.40 -7.07 18.47
CA PRO A 200 -2.50 -7.62 17.45
C PRO A 200 -3.10 -8.79 16.66
N ASP A 201 -3.83 -9.68 17.32
CA ASP A 201 -4.42 -10.86 16.69
C ASP A 201 -5.62 -10.53 15.79
N ASP A 202 -6.25 -9.37 16.00
CA ASP A 202 -7.42 -8.92 15.24
C ASP A 202 -7.07 -8.12 13.97
N VAL A 203 -5.80 -7.74 13.78
CA VAL A 203 -5.38 -6.87 12.67
C VAL A 203 -5.76 -7.46 11.31
N LEU A 204 -5.38 -8.72 11.05
CA LEU A 204 -5.64 -9.35 9.77
C LEU A 204 -7.14 -9.63 9.57
N ALA A 205 -7.84 -10.09 10.59
CA ALA A 205 -9.28 -10.34 10.55
C ALA A 205 -10.06 -9.04 10.28
N THR A 206 -9.65 -7.93 10.91
CA THR A 206 -10.26 -6.61 10.69
C THR A 206 -10.01 -6.10 9.28
N ALA A 207 -8.79 -6.28 8.75
CA ALA A 207 -8.45 -5.92 7.37
C ALA A 207 -9.25 -6.75 6.37
N GLN A 208 -9.38 -8.05 6.61
CA GLN A 208 -10.14 -8.97 5.78
C GLN A 208 -11.63 -8.59 5.76
N ALA A 209 -12.25 -8.38 6.91
CA ALA A 209 -13.66 -7.98 7.01
C ALA A 209 -13.93 -6.63 6.29
N LEU A 210 -12.96 -5.69 6.34
CA LEU A 210 -13.07 -4.44 5.61
C LEU A 210 -12.93 -4.64 4.10
N ALA A 211 -11.98 -5.48 3.66
CA ALA A 211 -11.79 -5.82 2.25
C ALA A 211 -13.04 -6.53 1.67
N GLU A 212 -13.65 -7.44 2.42
CA GLU A 212 -14.89 -8.12 2.01
C GLU A 212 -16.06 -7.14 1.83
N ARG A 213 -16.19 -6.16 2.73
CA ARG A 213 -17.18 -5.09 2.56
C ARG A 213 -16.91 -4.23 1.33
N MET A 214 -15.64 -3.87 1.10
CA MET A 214 -15.24 -3.12 -0.10
C MET A 214 -15.46 -3.94 -1.38
N ALA A 215 -15.18 -5.24 -1.36
CA ALA A 215 -15.39 -6.12 -2.50
C ALA A 215 -16.86 -6.28 -2.92
N GLN A 216 -17.82 -5.91 -2.06
CA GLN A 216 -19.24 -5.85 -2.39
C GLN A 216 -19.65 -4.59 -3.17
N ASN A 217 -18.80 -3.56 -3.19
CA ASN A 217 -19.06 -2.33 -3.92
C ASN A 217 -18.71 -2.47 -5.41
N SER A 218 -19.23 -1.54 -6.25
CA SER A 218 -18.82 -1.47 -7.64
C SER A 218 -17.31 -1.26 -7.78
N PRO A 219 -16.59 -2.19 -8.42
CA PRO A 219 -15.14 -2.07 -8.58
C PRO A 219 -14.77 -0.88 -9.46
N LEU A 220 -15.59 -0.55 -10.46
CA LEU A 220 -15.40 0.64 -11.29
C LEU A 220 -15.54 1.93 -10.47
N ALA A 221 -16.60 2.03 -9.66
CA ALA A 221 -16.84 3.22 -8.84
C ALA A 221 -15.71 3.42 -7.80
N MET A 222 -15.26 2.36 -7.13
CA MET A 222 -14.14 2.43 -6.20
C MET A 222 -12.85 2.90 -6.87
N ARG A 223 -12.50 2.31 -8.04
CA ARG A 223 -11.31 2.70 -8.80
C ARG A 223 -11.37 4.16 -9.25
N LYS A 224 -12.54 4.61 -9.74
CA LYS A 224 -12.72 6.00 -10.19
C LYS A 224 -12.74 7.00 -9.03
N ALA A 225 -13.28 6.63 -7.88
CA ALA A 225 -13.18 7.43 -6.67
C ALA A 225 -11.71 7.60 -6.22
N LYS A 226 -10.92 6.51 -6.19
CA LYS A 226 -9.48 6.58 -5.89
C LYS A 226 -8.71 7.40 -6.93
N GLU A 227 -9.00 7.22 -8.22
CA GLU A 227 -8.41 8.01 -9.31
C GLU A 227 -8.69 9.50 -9.13
N ALA A 228 -9.94 9.86 -8.81
CA ALA A 228 -10.32 11.24 -8.53
C ALA A 228 -9.58 11.80 -7.31
N MET A 229 -9.51 11.05 -6.20
CA MET A 229 -8.77 11.47 -5.00
C MET A 229 -7.29 11.72 -5.29
N LEU A 230 -6.63 10.80 -6.01
CA LEU A 230 -5.21 10.93 -6.38
C LEU A 230 -4.99 12.09 -7.35
N GLY A 231 -5.84 12.20 -8.36
CA GLY A 231 -5.74 13.22 -9.39
C GLY A 231 -6.06 14.63 -8.88
N SER A 232 -6.91 14.77 -7.86
CA SER A 232 -7.28 16.05 -7.26
C SER A 232 -6.29 16.54 -6.20
N SER A 233 -5.47 15.64 -5.66
CA SER A 233 -4.58 15.97 -4.56
C SER A 233 -3.57 17.05 -4.90
N GLY A 234 -3.61 18.17 -4.15
CA GLY A 234 -2.70 19.31 -4.31
C GLY A 234 -3.03 20.24 -5.47
N ARG A 235 -4.16 20.06 -6.14
CA ARG A 235 -4.64 20.96 -7.19
C ARG A 235 -5.49 22.11 -6.58
N PRO A 236 -5.58 23.27 -7.25
CA PRO A 236 -6.65 24.23 -6.99
C PRO A 236 -8.03 23.53 -7.06
N LEU A 237 -8.98 23.96 -6.25
CA LEU A 237 -10.28 23.30 -6.11
C LEU A 237 -11.04 23.19 -7.46
N GLU A 238 -10.96 24.24 -8.28
CA GLU A 238 -11.60 24.26 -9.61
C GLU A 238 -11.02 23.20 -10.55
N ASP A 239 -9.70 23.02 -10.57
CA ASP A 239 -9.03 21.97 -11.34
C ASP A 239 -9.38 20.56 -10.80
N ALA A 240 -9.50 20.45 -9.46
CA ALA A 240 -9.89 19.19 -8.80
C ALA A 240 -11.29 18.76 -9.20
N PHE A 241 -12.27 19.69 -9.28
CA PHE A 241 -13.61 19.38 -9.81
C PHE A 241 -13.57 18.90 -11.26
N GLY A 242 -12.68 19.42 -12.10
CA GLY A 242 -12.50 18.93 -13.47
C GLY A 242 -12.04 17.46 -13.53
N VAL A 243 -11.18 17.02 -12.60
CA VAL A 243 -10.77 15.61 -12.47
C VAL A 243 -11.93 14.75 -12.01
N GLU A 244 -12.67 15.21 -11.00
CA GLU A 244 -13.84 14.52 -10.45
C GLU A 244 -14.91 14.32 -11.53
N ASP A 245 -15.24 15.35 -12.29
CA ASP A 245 -16.22 15.31 -13.39
C ASP A 245 -15.87 14.26 -14.45
N GLN A 246 -14.58 14.12 -14.78
CA GLN A 246 -14.13 13.09 -15.73
C GLN A 246 -14.41 11.68 -15.18
N CYS A 247 -14.10 11.44 -13.91
CA CYS A 247 -14.38 10.17 -13.25
C CYS A 247 -15.88 9.88 -13.14
N ILE A 248 -16.68 10.88 -12.75
CA ILE A 248 -18.14 10.78 -12.64
C ILE A 248 -18.77 10.43 -13.99
N LYS A 249 -18.35 11.05 -15.10
CA LYS A 249 -18.88 10.77 -16.44
C LYS A 249 -18.69 9.31 -16.83
N VAL A 250 -17.58 8.68 -16.44
CA VAL A 250 -17.33 7.25 -16.70
C VAL A 250 -18.28 6.39 -15.87
N VAL A 251 -18.38 6.67 -14.56
CA VAL A 251 -19.22 5.87 -13.64
C VAL A 251 -20.70 5.95 -14.03
N LEU A 252 -21.22 7.14 -14.32
CA LEU A 252 -22.64 7.32 -14.67
C LEU A 252 -23.06 6.57 -15.94
N ARG A 253 -22.13 6.25 -16.83
CA ARG A 253 -22.42 5.50 -18.07
C ARG A 253 -22.29 3.99 -17.89
N SER A 254 -21.83 3.51 -16.76
CA SER A 254 -21.55 2.11 -16.49
C SER A 254 -22.81 1.27 -16.28
N GLN A 255 -22.66 -0.03 -16.45
CA GLN A 255 -23.71 -1.00 -16.07
C GLN A 255 -23.87 -1.04 -14.55
N ASP A 256 -22.78 -0.90 -13.80
CA ASP A 256 -22.79 -0.87 -12.34
C ASP A 256 -23.65 0.27 -11.77
N ALA A 257 -23.63 1.46 -12.39
CA ALA A 257 -24.47 2.58 -11.95
C ALA A 257 -25.97 2.30 -12.13
N ARG A 258 -26.32 1.62 -13.22
CA ARG A 258 -27.71 1.20 -13.50
C ARG A 258 -28.14 0.10 -12.56
N GLU A 259 -27.27 -0.90 -12.36
CA GLU A 259 -27.52 -2.02 -11.46
C GLU A 259 -27.68 -1.56 -10.02
N GLY A 260 -26.79 -0.69 -9.52
CA GLY A 260 -26.86 -0.17 -8.15
C GLY A 260 -28.18 0.57 -7.88
N SER A 261 -28.60 1.42 -8.83
CA SER A 261 -29.88 2.13 -8.72
C SER A 261 -31.07 1.17 -8.75
N ARG A 262 -31.07 0.20 -9.66
CA ARG A 262 -32.14 -0.80 -9.78
C ARG A 262 -32.22 -1.69 -8.53
N ALA A 263 -31.11 -2.25 -8.08
CA ALA A 263 -31.04 -3.10 -6.90
C ALA A 263 -31.54 -2.39 -5.63
N PHE A 264 -31.20 -1.09 -5.48
CA PHE A 264 -31.69 -0.27 -4.37
C PHE A 264 -33.21 -0.12 -4.40
N MET A 265 -33.81 0.17 -5.58
CA MET A 265 -35.28 0.27 -5.74
C MET A 265 -35.99 -1.06 -5.49
N GLU A 266 -35.37 -2.17 -5.88
CA GLU A 266 -35.87 -3.54 -5.72
C GLU A 266 -35.57 -4.14 -4.32
N LYS A 267 -34.86 -3.41 -3.47
CA LYS A 267 -34.45 -3.84 -2.10
C LYS A 267 -33.67 -5.16 -2.09
N ARG A 268 -32.82 -5.38 -3.08
CA ARG A 268 -31.92 -6.54 -3.17
C ARG A 268 -30.46 -6.12 -3.17
N LYS A 269 -29.57 -7.09 -2.99
CA LYS A 269 -28.13 -6.85 -3.16
C LYS A 269 -27.82 -6.61 -4.65
N PRO A 270 -26.93 -5.62 -4.96
CA PRO A 270 -26.47 -5.40 -6.33
C PRO A 270 -25.46 -6.46 -6.76
N GLU A 271 -25.39 -6.73 -8.06
CA GLU A 271 -24.42 -7.61 -8.71
C GLU A 271 -23.53 -6.79 -9.63
N PHE A 272 -22.43 -6.26 -9.07
CA PHE A 272 -21.52 -5.40 -9.81
C PHE A 272 -20.50 -6.19 -10.63
N THR A 273 -20.33 -5.81 -11.88
CA THR A 273 -19.41 -6.43 -12.85
C THR A 273 -18.16 -5.59 -13.12
N GLY A 274 -18.17 -4.32 -12.77
CA GLY A 274 -17.07 -3.39 -13.02
C GLY A 274 -17.10 -2.77 -14.43
N THR A 275 -18.24 -2.84 -15.10
CA THR A 275 -18.41 -2.36 -16.50
C THR A 275 -19.47 -1.30 -16.62
#